data_a9020fe59b233233ad1451969fa341e6
#
_entry.id   a9020fe59b233233ad1451969fa341e6
#
_cell.length_a   1.000
_cell.length_b   1.000
_cell.length_c   1.000
_cell.angle_alpha   90.00
_cell.angle_beta   90.00
_cell.angle_gamma   90.00
#
_symmetry.space_group_name_H-M   'P 1'
#
loop_
_entity.id
_entity.type
_entity.pdbx_description
1 polymer ?
#
loop_
_entity_poly.entity_id
_entity_poly.type
_entity_poly.pdbx_seq_one_letter_code
_entity_poly.pdbx_strand_id
1 'polypeptide(L)'
;TGAPAALDLLLTGRTVDARRARKLGLADECVPPRVMDNAARGVLLQQPPLRRAPFPLSLTLSPLLRPLIAAQARKQVARRARREHYPAPYAILDIWVKHDGDPLAAAPSDPASIAHLLQSPTARNLIRVFKLQERLKAFGKEGESAIRHVHVVGAGTMGGDIAAWCALRGLTVTLQDQSAERLAPAIGRAAKLFGDRLRDPLRARDAFDRLVPDV
;
A
#
# COMPACT_ATOMS: atom_id res chain seq x y z
N THR A 1 -10.28 -3.83 -17.19
CA THR A 1 -10.49 -4.19 -15.77
C THR A 1 -11.97 -4.28 -15.46
N GLY A 2 -12.40 -5.28 -14.70
CA GLY A 2 -13.76 -5.32 -14.14
C GLY A 2 -13.87 -4.43 -12.88
N ALA A 3 -15.11 -4.09 -12.47
CA ALA A 3 -15.36 -3.23 -11.32
C ALA A 3 -14.68 -3.71 -10.01
N PRO A 4 -14.65 -5.01 -9.66
CA PRO A 4 -14.04 -5.44 -8.41
C PRO A 4 -12.54 -5.10 -8.31
N ALA A 5 -11.77 -5.33 -9.38
CA ALA A 5 -10.34 -5.03 -9.40
C ALA A 5 -10.06 -3.51 -9.42
N ALA A 6 -10.86 -2.75 -10.17
CA ALA A 6 -10.75 -1.30 -10.22
C ALA A 6 -11.05 -0.67 -8.86
N LEU A 7 -12.15 -1.06 -8.22
CA LEU A 7 -12.52 -0.58 -6.89
C LEU A 7 -11.51 -0.98 -5.82
N ASP A 8 -10.96 -2.21 -5.86
CA ASP A 8 -9.93 -2.61 -4.92
C ASP A 8 -8.68 -1.70 -5.01
N LEU A 9 -8.23 -1.36 -6.21
CA LEU A 9 -7.10 -0.45 -6.41
C LEU A 9 -7.42 0.98 -5.96
N LEU A 10 -8.57 1.51 -6.35
CA LEU A 10 -8.99 2.87 -6.04
C LEU A 10 -9.23 3.08 -4.54
N LEU A 11 -9.86 2.10 -3.86
CA LEU A 11 -10.21 2.21 -2.46
C LEU A 11 -9.04 1.90 -1.50
N THR A 12 -8.06 1.11 -1.94
CA THR A 12 -6.92 0.73 -1.10
C THR A 12 -5.65 1.50 -1.40
N GLY A 13 -5.54 2.13 -2.59
CA GLY A 13 -4.32 2.79 -3.04
C GLY A 13 -3.11 1.86 -3.20
N ARG A 14 -3.34 0.55 -3.24
CA ARG A 14 -2.23 -0.40 -3.34
C ARG A 14 -1.56 -0.34 -4.70
N THR A 15 -0.26 -0.55 -4.71
CA THR A 15 0.52 -0.72 -5.94
C THR A 15 0.44 -2.15 -6.45
N VAL A 16 0.57 -2.30 -7.76
CA VAL A 16 0.66 -3.62 -8.43
C VAL A 16 1.92 -3.64 -9.29
N ASP A 17 2.54 -4.81 -9.40
CA ASP A 17 3.66 -5.00 -10.32
C ASP A 17 3.19 -5.02 -11.79
N ALA A 18 4.13 -4.87 -12.73
CA ALA A 18 3.83 -4.77 -14.16
C ALA A 18 3.09 -6.01 -14.70
N ARG A 19 3.45 -7.22 -14.23
CA ARG A 19 2.78 -8.46 -14.65
C ARG A 19 1.34 -8.50 -14.18
N ARG A 20 1.10 -8.05 -12.94
CA ARG A 20 -0.25 -7.95 -12.37
C ARG A 20 -1.06 -6.88 -13.07
N ALA A 21 -0.46 -5.72 -13.37
CA ALA A 21 -1.10 -4.64 -14.13
C ALA A 21 -1.59 -5.14 -15.51
N ARG A 22 -0.74 -5.88 -16.24
CA ARG A 22 -1.13 -6.51 -17.51
C ARG A 22 -2.27 -7.50 -17.35
N LYS A 23 -2.23 -8.39 -16.34
CA LYS A 23 -3.31 -9.35 -16.07
C LYS A 23 -4.63 -8.65 -15.75
N LEU A 24 -4.60 -7.54 -15.05
CA LEU A 24 -5.77 -6.75 -14.71
C LEU A 24 -6.28 -5.88 -15.89
N GLY A 25 -5.54 -5.78 -16.99
CA GLY A 25 -5.87 -4.92 -18.13
C GLY A 25 -5.66 -3.44 -17.86
N LEU A 26 -4.72 -3.09 -16.97
CA LEU A 26 -4.26 -1.71 -16.72
C LEU A 26 -3.10 -1.32 -17.64
N ALA A 27 -2.39 -2.31 -18.17
CA ALA A 27 -1.33 -2.13 -19.14
C ALA A 27 -1.52 -3.17 -20.26
N ASP A 28 -1.17 -2.78 -21.48
CA ASP A 28 -1.28 -3.65 -22.65
C ASP A 28 -0.13 -4.64 -22.69
N GLU A 29 1.08 -4.18 -22.40
CA GLU A 29 2.30 -4.97 -22.44
C GLU A 29 3.09 -4.89 -21.11
N CYS A 30 3.85 -5.95 -20.86
CA CYS A 30 4.82 -6.00 -19.76
C CYS A 30 6.11 -6.57 -20.35
N VAL A 31 7.04 -5.68 -20.63
CA VAL A 31 8.30 -5.99 -21.31
C VAL A 31 9.50 -5.51 -20.49
N PRO A 32 10.71 -6.08 -20.69
CA PRO A 32 11.91 -5.55 -20.07
C PRO A 32 12.19 -4.10 -20.49
N PRO A 33 12.79 -3.26 -19.63
CA PRO A 33 13.06 -1.84 -19.93
C PRO A 33 13.81 -1.61 -21.25
N ARG A 34 14.76 -2.49 -21.57
CA ARG A 34 15.59 -2.38 -22.80
C ARG A 34 14.82 -2.42 -24.12
N VAL A 35 13.59 -2.96 -24.13
CA VAL A 35 12.78 -3.09 -25.34
C VAL A 35 11.48 -2.28 -25.27
N MET A 36 11.33 -1.43 -24.24
CA MET A 36 10.10 -0.68 -23.99
C MET A 36 9.74 0.24 -25.15
N ASP A 37 10.71 0.99 -25.69
CA ASP A 37 10.47 1.93 -26.80
C ASP A 37 10.01 1.21 -28.06
N ASN A 38 10.60 0.05 -28.37
CA ASN A 38 10.19 -0.75 -29.53
C ASN A 38 8.79 -1.34 -29.35
N ALA A 39 8.46 -1.82 -28.13
CA ALA A 39 7.13 -2.31 -27.83
C ALA A 39 6.08 -1.18 -27.92
N ALA A 40 6.39 0.00 -27.36
CA ALA A 40 5.49 1.16 -27.46
C ALA A 40 5.23 1.58 -28.91
N ARG A 41 6.28 1.65 -29.75
CA ARG A 41 6.16 1.93 -31.18
C ARG A 41 5.32 0.87 -31.89
N GLY A 42 5.51 -0.42 -31.55
CA GLY A 42 4.71 -1.53 -32.08
C GLY A 42 3.23 -1.36 -31.79
N VAL A 43 2.87 -1.06 -30.53
CA VAL A 43 1.48 -0.81 -30.12
C VAL A 43 0.88 0.40 -30.85
N LEU A 44 1.64 1.50 -31.00
CA LEU A 44 1.19 2.70 -31.71
C LEU A 44 0.91 2.44 -33.20
N LEU A 45 1.76 1.63 -33.85
CA LEU A 45 1.61 1.30 -35.26
C LEU A 45 0.47 0.28 -35.52
N GLN A 46 0.33 -0.70 -34.64
CA GLN A 46 -0.69 -1.74 -34.77
C GLN A 46 -2.08 -1.28 -34.33
N GLN A 47 -2.17 -0.24 -33.50
CA GLN A 47 -3.42 0.30 -32.94
C GLN A 47 -4.39 -0.83 -32.50
N PRO A 48 -4.00 -1.72 -31.60
CA PRO A 48 -4.85 -2.84 -31.22
C PRO A 48 -6.18 -2.32 -30.63
N PRO A 49 -7.28 -3.08 -30.78
CA PRO A 49 -8.56 -2.68 -30.23
C PRO A 49 -8.49 -2.57 -28.71
N LEU A 50 -9.21 -1.59 -28.15
CA LEU A 50 -9.30 -1.39 -26.71
C LEU A 50 -9.74 -2.67 -26.00
N ARG A 51 -8.98 -3.10 -25.01
CA ARG A 51 -9.32 -4.28 -24.20
C ARG A 51 -10.57 -4.00 -23.39
N ARG A 52 -11.55 -4.87 -23.51
CA ARG A 52 -12.77 -4.85 -22.68
C ARG A 52 -12.67 -5.90 -21.58
N ALA A 53 -13.37 -5.67 -20.47
CA ALA A 53 -13.47 -6.67 -19.42
C ALA A 53 -14.14 -7.94 -20.00
N PRO A 54 -13.56 -9.15 -19.79
CA PRO A 54 -14.16 -10.38 -20.29
C PRO A 54 -15.45 -10.70 -19.53
N PHE A 55 -16.34 -11.49 -20.17
CA PHE A 55 -17.50 -12.05 -19.47
C PHE A 55 -17.02 -13.08 -18.41
N PRO A 56 -17.58 -13.14 -17.18
CA PRO A 56 -18.70 -12.34 -16.67
C PRO A 56 -18.33 -10.98 -16.03
N LEU A 57 -17.05 -10.60 -16.00
CA LEU A 57 -16.60 -9.36 -15.36
C LEU A 57 -17.19 -8.10 -15.99
N SER A 58 -17.53 -8.13 -17.28
CA SER A 58 -18.21 -7.03 -17.98
C SER A 58 -19.58 -6.71 -17.38
N LEU A 59 -20.28 -7.69 -16.82
CA LEU A 59 -21.56 -7.47 -16.15
C LEU A 59 -21.43 -6.57 -14.91
N THR A 60 -20.28 -6.61 -14.23
CA THR A 60 -20.02 -5.78 -13.04
C THR A 60 -19.94 -4.28 -13.37
N LEU A 61 -19.78 -3.93 -14.65
CA LEU A 61 -19.77 -2.55 -15.14
C LEU A 61 -21.17 -2.05 -15.54
N SER A 62 -22.18 -2.94 -15.55
CA SER A 62 -23.55 -2.59 -15.90
C SER A 62 -24.11 -1.53 -14.93
N PRO A 63 -24.77 -0.47 -15.43
CA PRO A 63 -25.42 0.55 -14.61
C PRO A 63 -26.41 -0.04 -13.60
N LEU A 64 -27.10 -1.14 -13.96
CA LEU A 64 -28.08 -1.80 -13.09
C LEU A 64 -27.44 -2.49 -11.86
N LEU A 65 -26.22 -3.02 -11.99
CA LEU A 65 -25.52 -3.71 -10.91
C LEU A 65 -24.63 -2.80 -10.07
N ARG A 66 -24.29 -1.60 -10.56
CA ARG A 66 -23.42 -0.66 -9.85
C ARG A 66 -23.90 -0.30 -8.45
N PRO A 67 -25.17 0.04 -8.20
CA PRO A 67 -25.65 0.39 -6.85
C PRO A 67 -25.47 -0.76 -5.87
N LEU A 68 -25.71 -1.99 -6.31
CA LEU A 68 -25.55 -3.18 -5.48
C LEU A 68 -24.09 -3.45 -5.11
N ILE A 69 -23.20 -3.39 -6.10
CA ILE A 69 -21.76 -3.55 -5.91
C ILE A 69 -21.21 -2.43 -5.02
N ALA A 70 -21.63 -1.18 -5.26
CA ALA A 70 -21.25 -0.05 -4.43
C ALA A 70 -21.74 -0.18 -2.98
N ALA A 71 -22.95 -0.68 -2.75
CA ALA A 71 -23.46 -0.94 -1.41
C ALA A 71 -22.60 -1.99 -0.67
N GLN A 72 -22.21 -3.05 -1.34
CA GLN A 72 -21.32 -4.06 -0.79
C GLN A 72 -19.92 -3.49 -0.49
N ALA A 73 -19.37 -2.70 -1.41
CA ALA A 73 -18.08 -2.02 -1.23
C ALA A 73 -18.13 -1.02 -0.07
N ARG A 74 -19.23 -0.24 0.10
CA ARG A 74 -19.43 0.66 1.24
C ARG A 74 -19.39 -0.08 2.58
N LYS A 75 -20.00 -1.27 2.67
CA LYS A 75 -19.93 -2.10 3.88
C LYS A 75 -18.49 -2.53 4.21
N GLN A 76 -17.69 -2.86 3.19
CA GLN A 76 -16.29 -3.23 3.39
C GLN A 76 -15.44 -2.03 3.81
N VAL A 77 -15.64 -0.87 3.17
CA VAL A 77 -14.97 0.39 3.53
C VAL A 77 -15.30 0.78 4.96
N ALA A 78 -16.58 0.72 5.37
CA ALA A 78 -17.03 1.10 6.71
C ALA A 78 -16.37 0.29 7.84
N ARG A 79 -15.95 -0.95 7.57
CA ARG A 79 -15.22 -1.78 8.54
C ARG A 79 -13.80 -1.28 8.82
N ARG A 80 -13.20 -0.49 7.92
CA ARG A 80 -11.81 -0.04 7.98
C ARG A 80 -11.65 1.47 8.08
N ALA A 81 -12.56 2.24 7.51
CA ALA A 81 -12.48 3.68 7.40
C ALA A 81 -13.85 4.31 7.68
N ARG A 82 -13.98 5.04 8.77
CA ARG A 82 -15.19 5.80 9.09
C ARG A 82 -15.33 6.96 8.11
N ARG A 83 -16.57 7.21 7.63
CA ARG A 83 -16.85 8.27 6.65
C ARG A 83 -16.43 9.66 7.14
N GLU A 84 -16.58 9.93 8.43
CA GLU A 84 -16.23 11.21 9.07
C GLU A 84 -14.74 11.53 8.98
N HIS A 85 -13.90 10.48 9.05
CA HIS A 85 -12.44 10.62 9.01
C HIS A 85 -11.84 10.42 7.62
N TYR A 86 -12.51 9.62 6.79
CA TYR A 86 -12.04 9.26 5.45
C TYR A 86 -13.19 9.32 4.44
N PRO A 87 -13.65 10.52 4.04
CA PRO A 87 -14.78 10.67 3.11
C PRO A 87 -14.45 10.23 1.67
N ALA A 88 -13.20 10.33 1.25
CA ALA A 88 -12.78 10.08 -0.13
C ALA A 88 -13.16 8.68 -0.68
N PRO A 89 -12.97 7.55 0.04
CA PRO A 89 -13.42 6.25 -0.44
C PRO A 89 -14.92 6.17 -0.74
N TYR A 90 -15.72 6.86 0.05
CA TYR A 90 -17.18 6.92 -0.16
C TYR A 90 -17.53 7.78 -1.37
N ALA A 91 -16.84 8.91 -1.55
CA ALA A 91 -17.00 9.76 -2.71
C ALA A 91 -16.62 9.04 -4.03
N ILE A 92 -15.58 8.22 -4.03
CA ILE A 92 -15.23 7.37 -5.18
C ILE A 92 -16.42 6.48 -5.58
N LEU A 93 -17.07 5.85 -4.59
CA LEU A 93 -18.23 4.99 -4.85
C LEU A 93 -19.44 5.79 -5.33
N ASP A 94 -19.66 6.99 -4.78
CA ASP A 94 -20.76 7.89 -5.19
C ASP A 94 -20.56 8.37 -6.62
N ILE A 95 -19.34 8.79 -7.00
CA ILE A 95 -18.96 9.20 -8.35
C ILE A 95 -19.12 8.04 -9.34
N TRP A 96 -18.65 6.85 -8.96
CA TRP A 96 -18.81 5.69 -9.82
C TRP A 96 -20.28 5.37 -10.13
N VAL A 97 -21.17 5.49 -9.15
CA VAL A 97 -22.58 5.21 -9.32
C VAL A 97 -23.31 6.31 -10.11
N LYS A 98 -23.04 7.59 -9.77
CA LYS A 98 -23.78 8.74 -10.32
C LYS A 98 -23.22 9.26 -11.64
N HIS A 99 -21.92 9.19 -11.82
CA HIS A 99 -21.18 9.86 -12.91
C HIS A 99 -20.31 8.90 -13.71
N ASP A 100 -20.64 7.61 -13.72
CA ASP A 100 -19.91 6.57 -14.48
C ASP A 100 -18.39 6.48 -14.16
N GLY A 101 -18.00 6.98 -12.99
CA GLY A 101 -16.61 7.04 -12.59
C GLY A 101 -15.84 8.27 -13.08
N ASP A 102 -16.51 9.23 -13.73
CA ASP A 102 -15.90 10.50 -14.11
C ASP A 102 -15.93 11.49 -12.94
N PRO A 103 -14.77 11.78 -12.31
CA PRO A 103 -14.71 12.68 -11.17
C PRO A 103 -14.92 14.15 -11.54
N LEU A 104 -14.82 14.50 -12.82
CA LEU A 104 -15.00 15.87 -13.31
C LEU A 104 -16.47 16.17 -13.64
N ALA A 105 -17.30 15.15 -13.78
CA ALA A 105 -18.74 15.30 -14.01
C ALA A 105 -19.51 15.74 -12.76
N ALA A 106 -18.93 15.61 -11.56
CA ALA A 106 -19.56 16.05 -10.32
C ALA A 106 -19.44 17.57 -10.15
N ALA A 107 -20.58 18.24 -9.93
CA ALA A 107 -20.58 19.69 -9.67
C ALA A 107 -19.74 20.02 -8.42
N PRO A 108 -19.06 21.19 -8.34
CA PRO A 108 -18.28 21.59 -7.18
C PRO A 108 -19.04 21.57 -5.86
N SER A 109 -20.35 21.75 -5.88
CA SER A 109 -21.25 21.69 -4.73
C SER A 109 -21.61 20.26 -4.29
N ASP A 110 -21.34 19.23 -5.11
CA ASP A 110 -21.60 17.84 -4.73
C ASP A 110 -20.58 17.43 -3.63
N PRO A 111 -21.05 16.91 -2.49
CA PRO A 111 -20.17 16.41 -1.42
C PRO A 111 -19.15 15.36 -1.86
N ALA A 112 -19.39 14.66 -2.97
CA ALA A 112 -18.48 13.69 -3.56
C ALA A 112 -17.47 14.33 -4.52
N SER A 113 -17.62 15.61 -4.90
CA SER A 113 -16.70 16.27 -5.82
C SER A 113 -15.31 16.47 -5.21
N ILE A 114 -14.29 16.46 -6.06
CA ILE A 114 -12.90 16.74 -5.66
C ILE A 114 -12.80 18.12 -5.00
N ALA A 115 -13.49 19.13 -5.57
CA ALA A 115 -13.49 20.50 -5.06
C ALA A 115 -14.01 20.56 -3.61
N HIS A 116 -15.16 19.92 -3.34
CA HIS A 116 -15.73 19.87 -1.99
C HIS A 116 -14.82 19.13 -1.01
N LEU A 117 -14.30 17.97 -1.40
CA LEU A 117 -13.42 17.17 -0.54
C LEU A 117 -12.15 17.91 -0.15
N LEU A 118 -11.47 18.57 -1.10
CA LEU A 118 -10.24 19.32 -0.85
C LEU A 118 -10.45 20.51 0.07
N GLN A 119 -11.61 21.16 0.04
CA GLN A 119 -11.96 22.28 0.90
C GLN A 119 -12.39 21.85 2.31
N SER A 120 -12.64 20.54 2.53
CA SER A 120 -13.12 20.04 3.80
C SER A 120 -12.10 20.18 4.93
N PRO A 121 -12.53 20.38 6.20
CA PRO A 121 -11.63 20.35 7.35
C PRO A 121 -10.86 19.04 7.47
N THR A 122 -11.49 17.92 7.10
CA THR A 122 -10.88 16.59 7.12
C THR A 122 -9.69 16.52 6.17
N ALA A 123 -9.81 17.01 4.94
CA ALA A 123 -8.68 17.03 3.99
C ALA A 123 -7.52 17.88 4.50
N ARG A 124 -7.81 19.08 5.04
CA ARG A 124 -6.79 19.96 5.64
C ARG A 124 -6.05 19.27 6.78
N ASN A 125 -6.77 18.57 7.66
CA ASN A 125 -6.18 17.87 8.78
C ASN A 125 -5.33 16.67 8.31
N LEU A 126 -5.78 15.90 7.35
CA LEU A 126 -5.01 14.79 6.77
C LEU A 126 -3.73 15.26 6.09
N ILE A 127 -3.81 16.36 5.32
CA ILE A 127 -2.62 16.99 4.70
C ILE A 127 -1.65 17.49 5.79
N ARG A 128 -2.17 18.09 6.86
CA ARG A 128 -1.33 18.53 7.97
C ARG A 128 -0.61 17.37 8.65
N VAL A 129 -1.32 16.28 8.94
CA VAL A 129 -0.72 15.07 9.53
C VAL A 129 0.34 14.49 8.59
N PHE A 130 0.06 14.40 7.29
CA PHE A 130 1.04 13.95 6.31
C PHE A 130 2.31 14.82 6.34
N LYS A 131 2.18 16.15 6.29
CA LYS A 131 3.33 17.07 6.36
C LYS A 131 4.12 16.93 7.67
N LEU A 132 3.45 16.73 8.80
CA LEU A 132 4.12 16.51 10.08
C LEU A 132 4.89 15.18 10.09
N GLN A 133 4.33 14.12 9.52
CA GLN A 133 5.01 12.83 9.39
C GLN A 133 6.25 12.94 8.48
N GLU A 134 6.14 13.65 7.34
CA GLU A 134 7.28 13.86 6.45
C GLU A 134 8.38 14.69 7.11
N ARG A 135 8.00 15.73 7.88
CA ARG A 135 8.95 16.52 8.68
C ARG A 135 9.64 15.66 9.74
N LEU A 136 8.90 14.80 10.44
CA LEU A 136 9.47 13.88 11.43
C LEU A 136 10.48 12.91 10.78
N LYS A 137 10.15 12.36 9.62
CA LYS A 137 11.07 11.50 8.86
C LYS A 137 12.32 12.25 8.37
N ALA A 138 12.19 13.55 8.08
CA ALA A 138 13.31 14.35 7.60
C ALA A 138 14.40 14.54 8.66
N PHE A 139 14.04 14.59 9.95
CA PHE A 139 15.02 14.71 11.02
C PHE A 139 16.07 13.58 11.06
N GLY A 140 15.73 12.40 10.54
CA GLY A 140 16.67 11.27 10.47
C GLY A 140 17.44 11.16 9.14
N LYS A 141 17.28 12.13 8.22
CA LYS A 141 17.94 12.10 6.91
C LYS A 141 19.20 12.97 6.81
N GLU A 142 19.45 13.81 7.81
CA GLU A 142 20.62 14.70 7.82
C GLU A 142 21.86 13.92 8.28
N GLY A 143 22.71 13.56 7.33
CA GLY A 143 23.97 12.87 7.55
C GLY A 143 23.90 11.35 7.50
N GLU A 144 25.02 10.73 7.21
CA GLU A 144 25.19 9.28 7.36
C GLU A 144 25.39 8.92 8.84
N SER A 145 24.54 8.05 9.36
CA SER A 145 24.71 7.54 10.71
C SER A 145 25.96 6.65 10.81
N ALA A 146 26.89 7.00 11.69
CA ALA A 146 28.06 6.17 12.00
C ALA A 146 27.72 4.93 12.85
N ILE A 147 26.47 4.82 13.32
CA ILE A 147 26.03 3.72 14.17
C ILE A 147 26.00 2.44 13.32
N ARG A 148 26.69 1.41 13.83
CA ARG A 148 26.72 0.07 13.23
C ARG A 148 26.14 -0.99 14.14
N HIS A 149 26.10 -0.75 15.44
CA HIS A 149 25.62 -1.65 16.46
C HIS A 149 24.61 -0.95 17.38
N VAL A 150 23.56 -1.67 17.71
CA VAL A 150 22.51 -1.23 18.66
C VAL A 150 22.38 -2.29 19.74
N HIS A 151 22.42 -1.87 20.99
CA HIS A 151 22.16 -2.74 22.14
C HIS A 151 20.76 -2.43 22.69
N VAL A 152 19.90 -3.43 22.75
CA VAL A 152 18.53 -3.32 23.24
C VAL A 152 18.38 -4.14 24.49
N VAL A 153 18.03 -3.50 25.60
CA VAL A 153 17.76 -4.14 26.89
C VAL A 153 16.25 -4.34 27.06
N GLY A 154 15.85 -5.59 27.23
CA GLY A 154 14.47 -6.01 27.35
C GLY A 154 13.87 -6.55 26.04
N ALA A 155 13.61 -7.86 26.00
CA ALA A 155 13.05 -8.56 24.83
C ALA A 155 11.51 -8.62 24.83
N GLY A 156 10.84 -7.73 25.53
CA GLY A 156 9.39 -7.57 25.47
C GLY A 156 8.90 -7.22 24.07
N THR A 157 7.61 -6.92 23.94
CA THR A 157 7.01 -6.60 22.63
C THR A 157 7.75 -5.43 21.95
N MET A 158 7.91 -4.30 22.64
CA MET A 158 8.58 -3.12 22.06
C MET A 158 10.06 -3.35 21.78
N GLY A 159 10.84 -3.85 22.78
CA GLY A 159 12.28 -4.04 22.62
C GLY A 159 12.60 -5.06 21.53
N GLY A 160 11.90 -6.20 21.52
CA GLY A 160 12.05 -7.21 20.48
C GLY A 160 11.73 -6.67 19.08
N ASP A 161 10.67 -5.87 18.92
CA ASP A 161 10.30 -5.29 17.64
C ASP A 161 11.30 -4.21 17.18
N ILE A 162 11.79 -3.36 18.09
CA ILE A 162 12.87 -2.38 17.80
C ILE A 162 14.13 -3.11 17.33
N ALA A 163 14.56 -4.15 18.05
CA ALA A 163 15.71 -4.95 17.71
C ALA A 163 15.58 -5.58 16.31
N ALA A 164 14.43 -6.19 16.04
CA ALA A 164 14.13 -6.78 14.73
C ALA A 164 14.17 -5.74 13.60
N TRP A 165 13.58 -4.54 13.78
CA TRP A 165 13.64 -3.48 12.78
C TRP A 165 15.05 -2.94 12.56
N CYS A 166 15.87 -2.79 13.60
CA CYS A 166 17.27 -2.39 13.47
C CYS A 166 18.07 -3.43 12.66
N ALA A 167 17.91 -4.72 12.94
CA ALA A 167 18.54 -5.80 12.19
C ALA A 167 18.08 -5.85 10.73
N LEU A 168 16.78 -5.66 10.47
CA LEU A 168 16.22 -5.56 9.13
C LEU A 168 16.84 -4.40 8.32
N ARG A 169 17.21 -3.30 8.98
CA ARG A 169 17.86 -2.12 8.39
C ARG A 169 19.37 -2.26 8.23
N GLY A 170 19.94 -3.40 8.59
CA GLY A 170 21.36 -3.71 8.39
C GLY A 170 22.27 -3.44 9.59
N LEU A 171 21.72 -3.03 10.73
CA LEU A 171 22.49 -2.85 11.95
C LEU A 171 22.72 -4.19 12.65
N THR A 172 23.89 -4.38 13.27
CA THR A 172 24.11 -5.45 14.24
C THR A 172 23.38 -5.09 15.53
N VAL A 173 22.64 -6.05 16.09
CA VAL A 173 21.80 -5.78 17.27
C VAL A 173 22.07 -6.84 18.33
N THR A 174 22.45 -6.42 19.53
CA THR A 174 22.42 -7.27 20.71
C THR A 174 21.09 -7.06 21.43
N LEU A 175 20.30 -8.12 21.57
CA LEU A 175 19.04 -8.10 22.31
C LEU A 175 19.22 -8.83 23.62
N GLN A 176 19.22 -8.09 24.73
CA GLN A 176 19.45 -8.61 26.07
C GLN A 176 18.14 -8.74 26.84
N ASP A 177 18.01 -9.87 27.59
CA ASP A 177 16.99 -10.03 28.64
C ASP A 177 17.53 -10.99 29.71
N GLN A 178 16.79 -11.13 30.81
CA GLN A 178 17.18 -11.90 31.99
C GLN A 178 17.29 -13.42 31.76
N SER A 179 16.67 -13.95 30.70
CA SER A 179 16.70 -15.38 30.40
C SER A 179 16.39 -15.67 28.93
N ALA A 180 16.82 -16.84 28.45
CA ALA A 180 16.55 -17.34 27.10
C ALA A 180 15.05 -17.49 26.82
N GLU A 181 14.25 -17.85 27.83
CA GLU A 181 12.80 -18.00 27.71
C GLU A 181 12.10 -16.66 27.38
N ARG A 182 12.66 -15.55 27.89
CA ARG A 182 12.15 -14.20 27.56
C ARG A 182 12.58 -13.72 26.19
N LEU A 183 13.77 -14.13 25.74
CA LEU A 183 14.29 -13.82 24.40
C LEU A 183 13.55 -14.56 23.28
N ALA A 184 13.22 -15.84 23.48
CA ALA A 184 12.68 -16.73 22.47
C ALA A 184 11.44 -16.18 21.72
N PRO A 185 10.43 -15.58 22.40
CA PRO A 185 9.27 -15.01 21.69
C PRO A 185 9.65 -13.83 20.77
N ALA A 186 10.61 -13.00 21.16
CA ALA A 186 11.07 -11.86 20.36
C ALA A 186 11.82 -12.34 19.11
N ILE A 187 12.71 -13.34 19.28
CA ILE A 187 13.44 -13.96 18.17
C ILE A 187 12.47 -14.63 17.18
N GLY A 188 11.44 -15.33 17.68
CA GLY A 188 10.40 -15.92 16.84
C GLY A 188 9.61 -14.88 16.01
N ARG A 189 9.25 -13.74 16.62
CA ARG A 189 8.61 -12.62 15.91
C ARG A 189 9.53 -11.99 14.87
N ALA A 190 10.82 -11.83 15.19
CA ALA A 190 11.83 -11.31 14.28
C ALA A 190 12.00 -12.21 13.05
N ALA A 191 12.11 -13.52 13.23
CA ALA A 191 12.20 -14.49 12.13
C ALA A 191 11.01 -14.40 11.18
N LYS A 192 9.80 -14.31 11.74
CA LYS A 192 8.58 -14.11 10.94
C LYS A 192 8.60 -12.79 10.19
N LEU A 193 8.98 -11.67 10.83
CA LEU A 193 9.10 -10.36 10.21
C LEU A 193 10.07 -10.39 9.02
N PHE A 194 11.22 -11.02 9.18
CA PHE A 194 12.23 -11.11 8.13
C PHE A 194 11.72 -11.93 6.94
N GLY A 195 11.07 -13.07 7.16
CA GLY A 195 10.46 -13.87 6.12
C GLY A 195 9.35 -13.13 5.36
N ASP A 196 8.52 -12.38 6.06
CA ASP A 196 7.42 -11.62 5.46
C ASP A 196 7.90 -10.40 4.66
N ARG A 197 8.99 -9.75 5.09
CA ARG A 197 9.50 -8.50 4.49
C ARG A 197 10.57 -8.70 3.44
N LEU A 198 11.42 -9.69 3.64
CA LEU A 198 12.52 -10.01 2.73
C LEU A 198 12.13 -11.28 1.97
N ARG A 199 11.66 -11.12 0.73
CA ARG A 199 11.23 -12.25 -0.13
C ARG A 199 12.38 -13.17 -0.53
N ASP A 200 13.62 -12.74 -0.31
CA ASP A 200 14.87 -13.48 -0.57
C ASP A 200 15.30 -14.19 0.72
N PRO A 201 15.37 -15.54 0.72
CA PRO A 201 15.78 -16.31 1.89
C PRO A 201 17.19 -15.97 2.41
N LEU A 202 18.14 -15.64 1.52
CA LEU A 202 19.50 -15.27 1.91
C LEU A 202 19.48 -13.95 2.70
N ARG A 203 18.76 -12.93 2.19
CA ARG A 203 18.62 -11.65 2.91
C ARG A 203 17.89 -11.81 4.25
N ALA A 204 16.92 -12.71 4.33
CA ALA A 204 16.22 -12.98 5.58
C ALA A 204 17.17 -13.62 6.60
N ARG A 205 18.03 -14.55 6.17
CA ARG A 205 19.08 -15.15 7.00
C ARG A 205 20.11 -14.11 7.44
N ASP A 206 20.61 -13.29 6.53
CA ASP A 206 21.55 -12.21 6.87
C ASP A 206 20.98 -11.23 7.91
N ALA A 207 19.68 -10.92 7.83
CA ALA A 207 19.01 -10.09 8.82
C ALA A 207 18.92 -10.79 10.18
N PHE A 208 18.67 -12.10 10.17
CA PHE A 208 18.61 -12.91 11.37
C PHE A 208 19.98 -13.03 12.06
N ASP A 209 21.05 -13.23 11.29
CA ASP A 209 22.43 -13.35 11.80
C ASP A 209 22.92 -12.04 12.45
N ARG A 210 22.32 -10.89 12.11
CA ARG A 210 22.60 -9.61 12.77
C ARG A 210 21.90 -9.42 14.11
N LEU A 211 20.93 -10.27 14.45
CA LEU A 211 20.21 -10.21 15.73
C LEU A 211 20.81 -11.22 16.71
N VAL A 212 21.62 -10.73 17.63
CA VAL A 212 22.37 -11.54 18.60
C VAL A 212 21.63 -11.52 19.93
N PRO A 213 21.07 -12.66 20.39
CA PRO A 213 20.50 -12.76 21.73
C PRO A 213 21.58 -12.78 22.78
N ASP A 214 21.34 -12.12 23.92
CA ASP A 214 22.25 -12.02 25.08
C ASP A 214 21.44 -12.19 26.37
N VAL A 215 21.99 -12.92 27.37
CA VAL A 215 21.31 -13.24 28.63
C VAL A 215 22.07 -12.62 29.80
#